data_99a3e1cc763a8b8e1a23a4971234f402
#
_entry.id   99a3e1cc763a8b8e1a23a4971234f402
#
_cell.length_a   1.000
_cell.length_b   1.000
_cell.length_c   1.000
_cell.angle_alpha   90.00
_cell.angle_beta   90.00
_cell.angle_gamma   90.00
#
_symmetry.space_group_name_H-M   'P 1'
#
loop_
_entity.id
_entity.type
_entity.pdbx_description
1 polymer ?
#
loop_
_entity_poly.entity_id
_entity_poly.type
_entity_poly.pdbx_seq_one_letter_code
_entity_poly.pdbx_strand_id
1 'polypeptide(L)'
;MKALKRIIALVLVIAALATVFAGCKKKGNPLDKYTVDDSTEKKDYYYVAMAVEDYGVIIVKLDATAAPKTVANFVKLVREGFYNGLTFHRVIEGFMIQGGDPNANGTGGSSEKIEGEFLYNGYYNPISHKKGVISMARSDNYDSASSQFFICNANSASVSALDYKYAAFGHVVEGLDVVDAITSGTAKYGDGNGAIANKSNQAVITEMRVIIYDK
;
A
#
# COMPACT_ATOMS: atom_id res chain seq x y z
N MET A 1 3.30 45.71 46.19
CA MET A 1 2.29 45.52 45.13
C MET A 1 2.88 45.27 43.74
N LYS A 2 3.91 45.98 43.25
CA LYS A 2 4.50 45.77 41.91
C LYS A 2 5.23 44.41 41.75
N ALA A 3 5.92 43.92 42.81
CA ALA A 3 6.61 42.62 42.77
C ALA A 3 5.65 41.42 42.70
N LEU A 4 4.54 41.48 43.48
CA LEU A 4 3.53 40.43 43.52
C LEU A 4 2.82 40.28 42.16
N LYS A 5 2.54 41.40 41.45
CA LYS A 5 1.94 41.36 40.10
C LYS A 5 2.88 40.75 39.08
N ARG A 6 4.21 40.90 39.19
CA ARG A 6 5.21 40.27 38.28
C ARG A 6 5.33 38.77 38.50
N ILE A 7 5.23 38.31 39.77
CA ILE A 7 5.27 36.88 40.12
C ILE A 7 4.01 36.18 39.61
N ILE A 8 2.83 36.78 39.75
CA ILE A 8 1.57 36.21 39.23
C ILE A 8 1.58 36.15 37.71
N ALA A 9 2.12 37.17 37.00
CA ALA A 9 2.24 37.14 35.53
C ALA A 9 3.22 36.04 35.05
N LEU A 10 4.34 35.81 35.77
CA LEU A 10 5.31 34.78 35.43
C LEU A 10 4.74 33.37 35.63
N VAL A 11 3.97 33.14 36.70
CA VAL A 11 3.32 31.83 36.95
C VAL A 11 2.24 31.53 35.92
N LEU A 12 1.48 32.53 35.46
CA LEU A 12 0.46 32.35 34.42
C LEU A 12 1.10 32.04 33.02
N VAL A 13 2.26 32.63 32.72
CA VAL A 13 2.99 32.32 31.46
C VAL A 13 3.57 30.91 31.48
N ILE A 14 4.09 30.44 32.63
CA ILE A 14 4.59 29.07 32.79
C ILE A 14 3.45 28.06 32.72
N ALA A 15 2.28 28.37 33.31
CA ALA A 15 1.09 27.51 33.21
C ALA A 15 0.54 27.43 31.77
N ALA A 16 0.57 28.53 31.01
CA ALA A 16 0.15 28.56 29.61
C ALA A 16 1.13 27.78 28.68
N LEU A 17 2.43 27.79 28.98
CA LEU A 17 3.42 26.99 28.25
C LEU A 17 3.32 25.47 28.55
N ALA A 18 2.90 25.10 29.78
CA ALA A 18 2.72 23.70 30.15
C ALA A 18 1.49 23.04 29.47
N THR A 19 0.49 23.81 29.07
CA THR A 19 -0.72 23.29 28.41
C THR A 19 -0.54 23.05 26.90
N VAL A 20 0.53 23.57 26.28
CA VAL A 20 0.82 23.35 24.82
C VAL A 20 1.50 22.01 24.59
N PHE A 21 2.08 21.36 25.60
CA PHE A 21 2.71 20.04 25.49
C PHE A 21 1.79 18.86 25.87
N ALA A 22 0.55 19.11 26.21
CA ALA A 22 -0.41 18.04 26.53
C ALA A 22 -1.24 17.70 25.30
N GLY A 23 -0.75 16.76 24.43
CA GLY A 23 -1.71 16.14 23.56
C GLY A 23 -1.34 15.72 22.15
N CYS A 24 -0.08 15.50 21.79
CA CYS A 24 0.20 14.53 20.72
C CYS A 24 0.32 13.13 21.35
N LYS A 25 -0.81 12.49 21.65
CA LYS A 25 -0.82 11.03 21.76
C LYS A 25 -0.39 10.54 20.37
N LYS A 26 0.84 10.00 20.21
CA LYS A 26 1.19 9.22 19.04
C LYS A 26 0.08 8.19 18.87
N LYS A 27 -0.70 8.28 17.79
CA LYS A 27 -1.60 7.19 17.42
C LYS A 27 -0.74 5.95 17.37
N GLY A 28 -1.10 4.90 18.12
CA GLY A 28 -0.41 3.62 18.06
C GLY A 28 -0.40 3.11 16.60
N ASN A 29 0.59 2.29 16.26
CA ASN A 29 0.63 1.72 14.91
C ASN A 29 -0.62 0.86 14.68
N PRO A 30 -1.42 1.12 13.61
CA PRO A 30 -2.65 0.39 13.36
C PRO A 30 -2.44 -1.10 13.08
N LEU A 31 -1.19 -1.51 12.81
CA LEU A 31 -0.82 -2.92 12.61
C LEU A 31 -0.48 -3.66 13.91
N ASP A 32 -0.35 -3.01 15.05
CA ASP A 32 0.02 -3.68 16.32
C ASP A 32 -1.05 -4.65 16.85
N LYS A 33 -2.26 -4.57 16.31
CA LYS A 33 -3.35 -5.52 16.62
C LYS A 33 -3.25 -6.87 15.88
N TYR A 34 -2.37 -6.99 14.90
CA TYR A 34 -2.18 -8.22 14.13
C TYR A 34 -0.94 -8.98 14.56
N THR A 35 -1.05 -10.30 14.64
CA THR A 35 0.09 -11.19 14.89
C THR A 35 0.94 -11.29 13.62
N VAL A 36 2.24 -11.01 13.74
CA VAL A 36 3.18 -11.15 12.61
C VAL A 36 3.40 -12.63 12.29
N ASP A 37 3.45 -12.95 11.01
CA ASP A 37 3.78 -14.29 10.51
C ASP A 37 5.28 -14.34 10.14
N ASP A 38 6.10 -14.77 11.08
CA ASP A 38 7.56 -14.94 10.90
C ASP A 38 7.92 -16.33 10.35
N SER A 39 6.95 -17.19 10.03
CA SER A 39 7.19 -18.52 9.50
C SER A 39 7.96 -18.47 8.18
N THR A 40 9.01 -19.27 8.07
CA THR A 40 9.79 -19.46 6.83
C THR A 40 9.20 -20.56 5.95
N GLU A 41 8.18 -21.26 6.41
CA GLU A 41 7.52 -22.31 5.66
C GLU A 41 6.79 -21.74 4.44
N LYS A 42 6.84 -22.47 3.33
CA LYS A 42 6.04 -22.14 2.15
C LYS A 42 4.58 -22.44 2.42
N LYS A 43 3.71 -21.50 2.10
CA LYS A 43 2.27 -21.60 2.24
C LYS A 43 1.58 -21.39 0.91
N ASP A 44 0.42 -22.00 0.74
CA ASP A 44 -0.44 -21.75 -0.42
C ASP A 44 -1.00 -20.33 -0.41
N TYR A 45 -1.20 -19.76 0.78
CA TYR A 45 -1.73 -18.42 0.96
C TYR A 45 -0.94 -17.65 2.03
N TYR A 46 -0.77 -16.35 1.78
CA TYR A 46 -0.23 -15.39 2.75
C TYR A 46 -1.23 -14.25 2.94
N TYR A 47 -1.18 -13.64 4.12
CA TYR A 47 -1.93 -12.41 4.36
C TYR A 47 -0.96 -11.28 4.65
N VAL A 48 -1.20 -10.13 4.03
CA VAL A 48 -0.40 -8.91 4.24
C VAL A 48 -1.32 -7.79 4.66
N ALA A 49 -1.03 -7.19 5.82
CA ALA A 49 -1.64 -5.97 6.28
C ALA A 49 -0.79 -4.78 5.83
N MET A 50 -1.44 -3.79 5.21
CA MET A 50 -0.86 -2.56 4.69
C MET A 50 -1.53 -1.38 5.39
N ALA A 51 -0.77 -0.65 6.22
CA ALA A 51 -1.23 0.60 6.82
C ALA A 51 -0.98 1.76 5.87
N VAL A 52 -2.01 2.55 5.59
CA VAL A 52 -1.94 3.75 4.75
C VAL A 52 -2.28 4.97 5.60
N GLU A 53 -1.36 5.94 5.62
CA GLU A 53 -1.48 7.16 6.42
C GLU A 53 -2.79 7.87 6.13
N ASP A 54 -3.50 8.25 7.18
CA ASP A 54 -4.81 8.93 7.17
C ASP A 54 -5.98 8.18 6.51
N TYR A 55 -5.74 7.01 5.89
CA TYR A 55 -6.78 6.22 5.22
C TYR A 55 -7.19 4.97 6.00
N GLY A 56 -6.24 4.23 6.59
CA GLY A 56 -6.55 3.02 7.34
C GLY A 56 -5.69 1.81 6.95
N VAL A 57 -6.25 0.61 7.08
CA VAL A 57 -5.56 -0.64 6.82
C VAL A 57 -6.25 -1.42 5.71
N ILE A 58 -5.47 -1.90 4.75
CA ILE A 58 -5.88 -2.84 3.71
C ILE A 58 -5.27 -4.20 4.05
N ILE A 59 -6.07 -5.27 4.06
CA ILE A 59 -5.56 -6.64 4.18
C ILE A 59 -5.77 -7.35 2.85
N VAL A 60 -4.67 -7.89 2.31
CA VAL A 60 -4.69 -8.69 1.08
C VAL A 60 -4.38 -10.15 1.39
N LYS A 61 -5.17 -11.06 0.80
CA LYS A 61 -4.85 -12.49 0.71
C LYS A 61 -4.09 -12.73 -0.58
N LEU A 62 -2.88 -13.24 -0.48
CA LEU A 62 -2.02 -13.59 -1.60
C LEU A 62 -2.13 -15.08 -1.90
N ASP A 63 -2.19 -15.45 -3.18
CA ASP A 63 -2.36 -16.83 -3.65
C ASP A 63 -1.07 -17.33 -4.31
N ALA A 64 -0.27 -18.06 -3.53
CA ALA A 64 0.99 -18.64 -4.02
C ALA A 64 0.79 -19.87 -4.91
N THR A 65 -0.43 -20.40 -5.01
CA THR A 65 -0.75 -21.47 -5.96
C THR A 65 -0.99 -20.91 -7.36
N ALA A 66 -1.55 -19.69 -7.45
CA ALA A 66 -1.83 -19.01 -8.70
C ALA A 66 -0.59 -18.27 -9.25
N ALA A 67 0.24 -17.67 -8.39
CA ALA A 67 1.40 -16.88 -8.79
C ALA A 67 2.57 -17.04 -7.78
N PRO A 68 3.22 -18.21 -7.73
CA PRO A 68 4.21 -18.53 -6.69
C PRO A 68 5.44 -17.62 -6.69
N LYS A 69 5.99 -17.27 -7.85
CA LYS A 69 7.17 -16.39 -7.95
C LYS A 69 6.83 -14.96 -7.54
N THR A 70 5.67 -14.48 -7.98
CA THR A 70 5.15 -13.15 -7.65
C THR A 70 4.90 -13.02 -6.15
N VAL A 71 4.21 -13.99 -5.55
CA VAL A 71 3.93 -13.98 -4.10
C VAL A 71 5.21 -14.10 -3.29
N ALA A 72 6.13 -14.99 -3.67
CA ALA A 72 7.41 -15.13 -2.97
C ALA A 72 8.22 -13.82 -2.97
N ASN A 73 8.32 -13.13 -4.12
CA ASN A 73 8.98 -11.84 -4.24
C ASN A 73 8.28 -10.76 -3.39
N PHE A 74 6.96 -10.67 -3.47
CA PHE A 74 6.20 -9.66 -2.72
C PHE A 74 6.34 -9.86 -1.21
N VAL A 75 6.19 -11.10 -0.71
CA VAL A 75 6.35 -11.46 0.71
C VAL A 75 7.78 -11.18 1.20
N LYS A 76 8.82 -11.50 0.40
CA LYS A 76 10.21 -11.16 0.69
C LYS A 76 10.36 -9.65 0.90
N LEU A 77 9.89 -8.84 -0.04
CA LEU A 77 10.00 -7.38 0.02
C LEU A 77 9.20 -6.78 1.20
N VAL A 78 8.04 -7.35 1.54
CA VAL A 78 7.28 -6.94 2.75
C VAL A 78 8.09 -7.22 4.01
N ARG A 79 8.67 -8.42 4.15
CA ARG A 79 9.49 -8.80 5.32
C ARG A 79 10.76 -7.97 5.46
N GLU A 80 11.35 -7.54 4.36
CA GLU A 80 12.50 -6.63 4.31
C GLU A 80 12.12 -5.17 4.63
N GLY A 81 10.82 -4.86 4.80
CA GLY A 81 10.33 -3.50 5.02
C GLY A 81 10.45 -2.59 3.80
N PHE A 82 10.68 -3.15 2.60
CA PHE A 82 10.91 -2.41 1.37
C PHE A 82 9.79 -1.40 1.05
N TYR A 83 8.54 -1.76 1.34
CA TYR A 83 7.38 -0.93 1.03
C TYR A 83 7.11 0.19 2.03
N ASN A 84 7.79 0.18 3.19
CA ASN A 84 7.55 1.17 4.24
C ASN A 84 8.00 2.57 3.79
N GLY A 85 7.10 3.54 3.85
CA GLY A 85 7.31 4.91 3.38
C GLY A 85 7.14 5.10 1.87
N LEU A 86 6.84 4.04 1.09
CA LEU A 86 6.48 4.18 -0.31
C LEU A 86 5.03 4.67 -0.47
N THR A 87 4.67 5.04 -1.68
CA THR A 87 3.41 5.74 -1.95
C THR A 87 2.60 5.09 -3.07
N PHE A 88 1.31 5.42 -3.13
CA PHE A 88 0.51 5.23 -4.31
C PHE A 88 0.72 6.45 -5.24
N HIS A 89 1.64 6.30 -6.18
CA HIS A 89 2.09 7.38 -7.07
C HIS A 89 1.22 7.56 -8.32
N ARG A 90 0.33 6.59 -8.61
CA ARG A 90 -0.58 6.64 -9.76
C ARG A 90 -1.94 6.12 -9.36
N VAL A 91 -2.97 6.93 -9.59
CA VAL A 91 -4.36 6.61 -9.22
C VAL A 91 -5.30 7.00 -10.34
N ILE A 92 -6.07 6.04 -10.85
CA ILE A 92 -7.09 6.25 -11.86
C ILE A 92 -8.41 5.71 -11.32
N GLU A 93 -9.39 6.59 -11.14
CA GLU A 93 -10.75 6.21 -10.78
C GLU A 93 -11.36 5.31 -11.86
N GLY A 94 -12.06 4.27 -11.44
CA GLY A 94 -12.64 3.27 -12.36
C GLY A 94 -11.63 2.27 -12.92
N PHE A 95 -10.36 2.27 -12.41
CA PHE A 95 -9.31 1.37 -12.87
C PHE A 95 -8.49 0.80 -11.70
N MET A 96 -7.51 1.57 -11.15
CA MET A 96 -6.62 1.04 -10.12
C MET A 96 -5.91 2.15 -9.31
N ILE A 97 -5.33 1.75 -8.18
CA ILE A 97 -4.30 2.48 -7.44
C ILE A 97 -2.98 1.71 -7.55
N GLN A 98 -1.88 2.37 -7.94
CA GLN A 98 -0.56 1.77 -8.18
C GLN A 98 0.49 2.37 -7.24
N GLY A 99 1.27 1.49 -6.61
CA GLY A 99 2.34 1.85 -5.68
C GLY A 99 3.54 0.92 -5.77
N GLY A 100 4.42 0.96 -4.74
CA GLY A 100 5.59 0.08 -4.66
C GLY A 100 6.81 0.56 -5.45
N ASP A 101 6.84 1.84 -5.82
CA ASP A 101 7.96 2.48 -6.51
C ASP A 101 8.77 3.36 -5.54
N PRO A 102 10.08 3.06 -5.30
CA PRO A 102 10.94 3.90 -4.46
C PRO A 102 11.11 5.34 -4.98
N ASN A 103 11.02 5.53 -6.30
CA ASN A 103 11.12 6.85 -6.92
C ASN A 103 9.79 7.63 -6.87
N ALA A 104 8.67 6.97 -6.52
CA ALA A 104 7.34 7.57 -6.43
C ALA A 104 6.85 8.28 -7.72
N ASN A 105 7.29 7.83 -8.90
CA ASN A 105 6.99 8.41 -10.22
C ASN A 105 6.79 7.38 -11.35
N GLY A 106 6.79 6.08 -11.02
CA GLY A 106 6.61 4.98 -11.95
C GLY A 106 7.90 4.42 -12.57
N THR A 107 9.08 5.02 -12.28
CA THR A 107 10.35 4.63 -12.93
C THR A 107 11.21 3.67 -12.11
N GLY A 108 10.94 3.55 -10.81
CA GLY A 108 11.71 2.73 -9.87
C GLY A 108 11.19 1.32 -9.69
N GLY A 109 11.89 0.56 -8.84
CA GLY A 109 11.53 -0.79 -8.45
C GLY A 109 12.60 -1.43 -7.60
N SER A 110 12.41 -2.68 -7.16
CA SER A 110 13.45 -3.47 -6.52
C SER A 110 14.51 -3.89 -7.55
N SER A 111 15.69 -4.30 -7.08
CA SER A 111 16.81 -4.71 -7.93
C SER A 111 16.54 -5.98 -8.71
N GLU A 112 15.76 -6.89 -8.15
CA GLU A 112 15.42 -8.17 -8.76
C GLU A 112 14.18 -8.04 -9.66
N LYS A 113 14.24 -8.60 -10.87
CA LYS A 113 13.12 -8.77 -11.78
C LYS A 113 12.58 -10.18 -11.64
N ILE A 114 11.28 -10.33 -11.85
CA ILE A 114 10.61 -11.63 -11.79
C ILE A 114 9.94 -11.94 -13.13
N GLU A 115 9.85 -13.22 -13.44
CA GLU A 115 9.08 -13.74 -14.56
C GLU A 115 7.60 -13.41 -14.39
N GLY A 116 6.96 -13.01 -15.48
CA GLY A 116 5.55 -12.67 -15.51
C GLY A 116 4.66 -13.91 -15.49
N GLU A 117 3.93 -14.13 -14.41
CA GLU A 117 3.03 -15.28 -14.22
C GLU A 117 1.63 -14.99 -14.78
N PHE A 118 1.51 -14.93 -16.12
CA PHE A 118 0.26 -14.71 -16.85
C PHE A 118 0.27 -15.38 -18.23
N LEU A 119 -0.91 -15.59 -18.83
CA LEU A 119 -1.07 -16.45 -20.00
C LEU A 119 -0.25 -16.02 -21.21
N TYR A 120 -0.17 -14.71 -21.51
CA TYR A 120 0.61 -14.21 -22.66
C TYR A 120 2.12 -14.44 -22.51
N ASN A 121 2.59 -14.76 -21.30
CA ASN A 121 3.96 -15.20 -21.01
C ASN A 121 4.06 -16.74 -20.84
N GLY A 122 3.05 -17.48 -21.28
CA GLY A 122 3.04 -18.95 -21.23
C GLY A 122 2.69 -19.55 -19.87
N TYR A 123 2.25 -18.74 -18.90
CA TYR A 123 1.89 -19.20 -17.56
C TYR A 123 0.38 -19.08 -17.32
N TYR A 124 -0.28 -20.18 -16.96
CA TYR A 124 -1.70 -20.16 -16.63
C TYR A 124 -1.92 -19.57 -15.23
N ASN A 125 -2.56 -18.41 -15.16
CA ASN A 125 -2.98 -17.77 -13.93
C ASN A 125 -4.51 -17.70 -13.90
N PRO A 126 -5.18 -18.33 -12.92
CA PRO A 126 -6.65 -18.43 -12.89
C PRO A 126 -7.33 -17.16 -12.34
N ILE A 127 -6.58 -16.18 -11.82
CA ILE A 127 -7.16 -15.01 -11.17
C ILE A 127 -7.56 -13.98 -12.23
N SER A 128 -8.87 -13.73 -12.39
CA SER A 128 -9.39 -12.65 -13.23
C SER A 128 -9.39 -11.32 -12.48
N HIS A 129 -8.99 -10.25 -13.19
CA HIS A 129 -8.98 -8.90 -12.62
C HIS A 129 -10.41 -8.37 -12.40
N LYS A 130 -10.65 -7.95 -11.17
CA LYS A 130 -11.89 -7.29 -10.72
C LYS A 130 -11.57 -6.40 -9.53
N LYS A 131 -12.54 -5.59 -9.08
CA LYS A 131 -12.36 -4.74 -7.89
C LYS A 131 -11.79 -5.55 -6.73
N GLY A 132 -10.72 -5.03 -6.12
CA GLY A 132 -10.00 -5.63 -5.00
C GLY A 132 -8.87 -6.59 -5.39
N VAL A 133 -8.71 -6.97 -6.66
CA VAL A 133 -7.57 -7.81 -7.08
C VAL A 133 -6.29 -6.99 -7.04
N ILE A 134 -5.23 -7.59 -6.46
CA ILE A 134 -3.86 -7.08 -6.49
C ILE A 134 -3.07 -7.79 -7.57
N SER A 135 -2.31 -7.03 -8.36
CA SER A 135 -1.55 -7.52 -9.52
C SER A 135 -0.23 -6.76 -9.67
N MET A 136 0.78 -7.39 -10.31
CA MET A 136 2.08 -6.76 -10.52
C MET A 136 2.06 -5.80 -11.70
N ALA A 137 2.60 -4.61 -11.49
CA ALA A 137 2.91 -3.70 -12.57
C ALA A 137 4.22 -4.12 -13.28
N ARG A 138 4.33 -3.82 -14.58
CA ARG A 138 5.49 -4.12 -15.42
C ARG A 138 5.64 -3.12 -16.56
N SER A 139 6.81 -3.09 -17.20
CA SER A 139 7.02 -2.43 -18.49
C SER A 139 6.53 -3.31 -19.66
N ASP A 140 6.89 -2.97 -20.89
CA ASP A 140 6.51 -3.77 -22.07
C ASP A 140 7.10 -5.19 -22.04
N ASN A 141 8.30 -5.36 -21.48
CA ASN A 141 8.89 -6.69 -21.29
C ASN A 141 8.08 -7.45 -20.23
N TYR A 142 7.68 -8.68 -20.56
CA TYR A 142 6.86 -9.54 -19.72
C TYR A 142 7.54 -9.92 -18.38
N ASP A 143 8.88 -10.03 -18.37
CA ASP A 143 9.70 -10.38 -17.22
C ASP A 143 10.35 -9.16 -16.56
N SER A 144 9.67 -8.02 -16.59
CA SER A 144 10.18 -6.75 -16.03
C SER A 144 9.58 -6.36 -14.70
N ALA A 145 8.60 -7.10 -14.19
CA ALA A 145 8.01 -6.85 -12.88
C ALA A 145 9.07 -6.95 -11.77
N SER A 146 8.95 -6.13 -10.73
CA SER A 146 9.88 -6.14 -9.59
C SER A 146 9.16 -5.88 -8.27
N SER A 147 8.90 -4.62 -7.89
CA SER A 147 8.20 -4.26 -6.66
C SER A 147 6.90 -3.50 -6.88
N GLN A 148 6.71 -2.85 -8.04
CA GLN A 148 5.49 -2.10 -8.28
C GLN A 148 4.28 -3.02 -8.42
N PHE A 149 3.20 -2.68 -7.73
CA PHE A 149 1.93 -3.40 -7.75
C PHE A 149 0.77 -2.42 -7.92
N PHE A 150 -0.40 -2.94 -8.28
CA PHE A 150 -1.63 -2.16 -8.28
C PHE A 150 -2.79 -2.96 -7.67
N ILE A 151 -3.77 -2.23 -7.14
CA ILE A 151 -5.04 -2.79 -6.65
C ILE A 151 -6.15 -2.20 -7.52
N CYS A 152 -6.94 -3.08 -8.14
CA CYS A 152 -8.10 -2.67 -8.95
C CYS A 152 -9.17 -2.03 -8.06
N ASN A 153 -9.66 -0.84 -8.43
CA ASN A 153 -10.67 -0.10 -7.66
C ASN A 153 -12.09 -0.18 -8.26
N ALA A 154 -12.26 -0.88 -9.37
CA ALA A 154 -13.55 -1.01 -10.05
C ALA A 154 -13.71 -2.36 -10.76
N ASN A 155 -14.97 -2.65 -11.16
CA ASN A 155 -15.29 -3.68 -12.14
C ASN A 155 -15.61 -2.96 -13.47
N SER A 156 -14.61 -2.80 -14.32
CA SER A 156 -14.72 -2.07 -15.58
C SER A 156 -14.09 -2.85 -16.73
N ALA A 157 -14.38 -2.45 -17.97
CA ALA A 157 -13.74 -3.03 -19.15
C ALA A 157 -12.21 -2.84 -19.14
N SER A 158 -11.72 -1.71 -18.62
CA SER A 158 -10.29 -1.45 -18.47
C SER A 158 -9.61 -2.41 -17.50
N VAL A 159 -10.31 -2.79 -16.41
CA VAL A 159 -9.83 -3.79 -15.44
C VAL A 159 -9.82 -5.19 -16.06
N SER A 160 -10.92 -5.61 -16.69
CA SER A 160 -10.98 -6.93 -17.34
C SER A 160 -9.98 -7.09 -18.49
N ALA A 161 -9.59 -6.00 -19.15
CA ALA A 161 -8.58 -6.01 -20.22
C ALA A 161 -7.15 -6.33 -19.74
N LEU A 162 -6.92 -6.40 -18.41
CA LEU A 162 -5.67 -6.80 -17.78
C LEU A 162 -5.51 -8.33 -17.73
N ASP A 163 -6.62 -9.08 -17.85
CA ASP A 163 -6.61 -10.54 -17.83
C ASP A 163 -5.65 -11.07 -18.90
N TYR A 164 -4.94 -12.14 -18.56
CA TYR A 164 -3.94 -12.80 -19.37
C TYR A 164 -2.65 -12.01 -19.64
N LYS A 165 -2.56 -10.72 -19.26
CA LYS A 165 -1.45 -9.81 -19.58
C LYS A 165 -0.66 -9.35 -18.35
N TYR A 166 -1.24 -9.52 -17.15
CA TYR A 166 -0.63 -9.13 -15.88
C TYR A 166 -0.77 -10.23 -14.84
N ALA A 167 0.24 -10.34 -13.96
CA ALA A 167 0.28 -11.35 -12.90
C ALA A 167 -0.59 -10.90 -11.71
N ALA A 168 -1.87 -11.26 -11.74
CA ALA A 168 -2.71 -11.16 -10.56
C ALA A 168 -2.25 -12.18 -9.51
N PHE A 169 -2.08 -11.78 -8.25
CA PHE A 169 -1.51 -12.66 -7.23
C PHE A 169 -2.26 -12.65 -5.90
N GLY A 170 -3.45 -12.08 -5.86
CA GLY A 170 -4.28 -12.05 -4.67
C GLY A 170 -5.44 -11.08 -4.74
N HIS A 171 -6.08 -10.86 -3.61
CA HIS A 171 -7.20 -9.93 -3.50
C HIS A 171 -7.32 -9.33 -2.10
N VAL A 172 -7.93 -8.17 -2.01
CA VAL A 172 -8.28 -7.48 -0.76
C VAL A 172 -9.38 -8.28 -0.06
N VAL A 173 -9.15 -8.65 1.20
CA VAL A 173 -10.13 -9.33 2.07
C VAL A 173 -10.72 -8.38 3.11
N GLU A 174 -10.01 -7.29 3.45
CA GLU A 174 -10.50 -6.22 4.35
C GLU A 174 -9.93 -4.89 3.88
N GLY A 175 -10.71 -3.78 3.95
CA GLY A 175 -10.24 -2.43 3.59
C GLY A 175 -10.48 -2.06 2.12
N LEU A 176 -11.48 -2.62 1.44
CA LEU A 176 -11.91 -2.12 0.11
C LEU A 176 -12.40 -0.67 0.17
N ASP A 177 -13.01 -0.27 1.28
CA ASP A 177 -13.41 1.11 1.57
C ASP A 177 -12.18 2.03 1.70
N VAL A 178 -11.05 1.53 2.20
CA VAL A 178 -9.77 2.26 2.23
C VAL A 178 -9.24 2.46 0.82
N VAL A 179 -9.32 1.45 -0.07
CA VAL A 179 -8.97 1.58 -1.50
C VAL A 179 -9.82 2.65 -2.17
N ASP A 180 -11.14 2.66 -1.91
CA ASP A 180 -12.06 3.66 -2.44
C ASP A 180 -11.75 5.07 -1.89
N ALA A 181 -11.41 5.19 -0.61
CA ALA A 181 -11.04 6.45 0.03
C ALA A 181 -9.72 7.01 -0.54
N ILE A 182 -8.70 6.17 -0.77
CA ILE A 182 -7.46 6.58 -1.46
C ILE A 182 -7.79 7.09 -2.86
N THR A 183 -8.61 6.34 -3.61
CA THR A 183 -9.01 6.74 -4.96
C THR A 183 -9.67 8.12 -4.96
N SER A 184 -10.72 8.32 -4.14
CA SER A 184 -11.46 9.58 -4.06
C SER A 184 -10.61 10.74 -3.55
N GLY A 185 -9.68 10.46 -2.62
CA GLY A 185 -8.81 11.48 -2.02
C GLY A 185 -7.70 11.96 -2.94
N THR A 186 -7.16 11.09 -3.78
CA THR A 186 -5.92 11.35 -4.52
C THR A 186 -6.05 11.43 -6.05
N ALA A 187 -7.02 10.77 -6.68
CA ALA A 187 -7.16 10.72 -8.14
C ALA A 187 -7.22 12.12 -8.81
N LYS A 188 -7.80 13.10 -8.13
CA LYS A 188 -7.89 14.50 -8.60
C LYS A 188 -6.54 15.20 -8.78
N TYR A 189 -5.46 14.66 -8.23
CA TYR A 189 -4.10 15.20 -8.35
C TYR A 189 -3.30 14.52 -9.48
N GLY A 190 -3.86 13.47 -10.10
CA GLY A 190 -3.24 12.77 -11.22
C GLY A 190 -3.34 13.57 -12.53
N ASP A 191 -2.36 13.37 -13.40
CA ASP A 191 -2.42 13.81 -14.80
C ASP A 191 -3.40 12.96 -15.63
N GLY A 192 -3.43 13.16 -16.96
CA GLY A 192 -4.28 12.38 -17.86
C GLY A 192 -4.02 10.85 -17.82
N ASN A 193 -2.88 10.42 -17.27
CA ASN A 193 -2.51 9.01 -17.06
C ASN A 193 -2.63 8.58 -15.61
N GLY A 194 -3.12 9.46 -14.72
CA GLY A 194 -3.29 9.24 -13.28
C GLY A 194 -2.01 9.36 -12.45
N ALA A 195 -0.88 9.76 -13.05
CA ALA A 195 0.38 9.97 -12.32
C ALA A 195 0.31 11.23 -11.45
N ILE A 196 0.61 11.10 -10.15
CA ILE A 196 0.56 12.18 -9.17
C ILE A 196 1.98 12.71 -8.97
N ALA A 197 2.31 13.80 -9.65
CA ALA A 197 3.68 14.36 -9.67
C ALA A 197 4.13 14.88 -8.29
N ASN A 198 3.24 15.48 -7.51
CA ASN A 198 3.58 15.99 -6.19
C ASN A 198 3.44 14.88 -5.15
N LYS A 199 4.58 14.43 -4.59
CA LYS A 199 4.62 13.36 -3.59
C LYS A 199 3.77 13.65 -2.34
N SER A 200 3.58 14.92 -1.96
CA SER A 200 2.74 15.28 -0.81
C SER A 200 1.24 15.00 -1.03
N ASN A 201 0.83 14.75 -2.27
CA ASN A 201 -0.55 14.40 -2.63
C ASN A 201 -0.73 12.89 -2.82
N GLN A 202 0.33 12.10 -2.68
CA GLN A 202 0.29 10.65 -2.80
C GLN A 202 -0.03 10.02 -1.44
N ALA A 203 -0.89 9.00 -1.39
CA ALA A 203 -1.16 8.26 -0.17
C ALA A 203 0.07 7.43 0.22
N VAL A 204 0.50 7.53 1.49
CA VAL A 204 1.74 6.91 2.00
C VAL A 204 1.43 5.56 2.65
N ILE A 205 2.14 4.53 2.26
CA ILE A 205 2.18 3.24 2.94
C ILE A 205 3.13 3.38 4.12
N THR A 206 2.60 3.50 5.34
CA THR A 206 3.44 3.67 6.53
C THR A 206 4.17 2.38 6.90
N GLU A 207 3.49 1.24 6.73
CA GLU A 207 4.07 -0.07 6.99
C GLU A 207 3.28 -1.18 6.31
N MET A 208 3.99 -2.26 5.92
CA MET A 208 3.40 -3.54 5.57
C MET A 208 3.95 -4.65 6.46
N ARG A 209 3.09 -5.62 6.84
CA ARG A 209 3.48 -6.82 7.61
C ARG A 209 2.81 -8.06 7.03
N VAL A 210 3.57 -9.15 6.94
CA VAL A 210 2.97 -10.49 6.77
C VAL A 210 2.36 -10.87 8.10
N ILE A 211 1.09 -11.30 8.10
CA ILE A 211 0.32 -11.53 9.33
C ILE A 211 -0.35 -12.91 9.35
N ILE A 212 -0.62 -13.41 10.55
CA ILE A 212 -1.59 -14.50 10.76
C ILE A 212 -2.98 -13.85 10.74
N TYR A 213 -3.88 -14.38 9.93
CA TYR A 213 -5.22 -13.82 9.75
C TYR A 213 -6.26 -14.93 9.77
N ASP A 214 -6.96 -15.05 10.90
CA ASP A 214 -7.94 -16.10 11.21
C ASP A 214 -9.36 -15.50 11.18
N LYS A 215 -9.89 -15.24 9.96
CA LYS A 215 -11.30 -14.85 9.77
C LYS A 215 -11.95 -15.71 8.70
#